data_98fb2f48b7be8cc26e209e8eaf4b81a7
#
_entry.id   98fb2f48b7be8cc26e209e8eaf4b81a7
#
_cell.length_a   1.000
_cell.length_b   1.000
_cell.length_c   1.000
_cell.angle_alpha   90.00
_cell.angle_beta   90.00
_cell.angle_gamma   90.00
#
_symmetry.space_group_name_H-M   'P 1'
#
loop_
_entity.id
_entity.type
_entity.pdbx_description
1 polymer ?
#
loop_
_entity_poly.entity_id
_entity_poly.type
_entity_poly.pdbx_seq_one_letter_code
_entity_poly.pdbx_strand_id
1 'polypeptide(L)'
;LGDEVGGRKIKYYPSLLVTAIGENLGKFRNSTGAFSPMDVITGWMMSPPHRENILNPEYTHLGVGLVLKGDTMYATQNFATPITKMTSSLPKKLSTDKTYRLSFAYLSAQAATKLSATLRFPNKNISYKISEEQAMVGGQPLPIRWTSQTAFYVDIPFLAGKGDYKLCFGFDGGYFPEGITLRAQ
;
A
#
# COMPACT_ATOMS: atom_id res chain seq x y z
N LEU A 1 -21.92 4.74 0.82
CA LEU A 1 -21.32 4.65 2.13
C LEU A 1 -21.12 3.19 2.46
N GLY A 2 -20.04 2.57 2.17
CA GLY A 2 -19.98 1.17 2.47
C GLY A 2 -18.65 0.47 2.35
N ASP A 3 -17.72 1.03 1.59
CA ASP A 3 -16.41 0.40 1.51
C ASP A 3 -15.53 0.93 2.64
N GLU A 4 -15.00 0.03 3.45
CA GLU A 4 -13.95 0.38 4.41
C GLU A 4 -12.75 1.01 3.69
N VAL A 5 -11.97 1.83 4.40
CA VAL A 5 -10.82 2.54 3.83
C VAL A 5 -9.85 1.58 3.12
N GLY A 6 -9.65 0.37 3.64
CA GLY A 6 -8.85 -0.68 3.02
C GLY A 6 -9.38 -1.13 1.66
N GLY A 7 -10.69 -1.36 1.56
CA GLY A 7 -11.34 -1.75 0.30
C GLY A 7 -11.25 -0.66 -0.76
N ARG A 8 -11.45 0.61 -0.38
CA ARG A 8 -11.26 1.75 -1.30
C ARG A 8 -9.83 1.89 -1.78
N LYS A 9 -8.84 1.72 -0.90
CA LYS A 9 -7.42 1.72 -1.26
C LYS A 9 -7.11 0.67 -2.32
N ILE A 10 -7.56 -0.57 -2.13
CA ILE A 10 -7.35 -1.67 -3.09
C ILE A 10 -8.01 -1.35 -4.42
N LYS A 11 -9.23 -0.80 -4.41
CA LYS A 11 -10.00 -0.47 -5.62
C LYS A 11 -9.37 0.67 -6.44
N TYR A 12 -8.98 1.77 -5.78
CA TYR A 12 -8.54 3.00 -6.47
C TYR A 12 -7.04 3.15 -6.56
N TYR A 13 -6.29 2.50 -5.68
CA TYR A 13 -4.83 2.58 -5.60
C TYR A 13 -4.18 1.20 -5.45
N PRO A 14 -4.49 0.23 -6.35
CA PRO A 14 -4.01 -1.15 -6.22
C PRO A 14 -2.48 -1.27 -6.30
N SER A 15 -1.83 -0.30 -6.94
CA SER A 15 -0.37 -0.24 -7.10
C SER A 15 0.37 0.38 -5.90
N LEU A 16 -0.37 0.96 -4.92
CA LEU A 16 0.19 1.57 -3.73
C LEU A 16 0.24 0.54 -2.60
N LEU A 17 1.42 0.28 -2.07
CA LEU A 17 1.60 -0.58 -0.89
C LEU A 17 1.80 0.28 0.36
N VAL A 18 1.06 -0.04 1.40
CA VAL A 18 1.03 0.68 2.67
C VAL A 18 1.13 -0.30 3.83
N THR A 19 1.69 0.12 4.95
CA THR A 19 1.73 -0.65 6.22
C THR A 19 0.57 -0.31 7.14
N ALA A 20 0.13 0.95 7.09
CA ALA A 20 -1.00 1.41 7.88
C ALA A 20 -1.88 2.36 7.07
N ILE A 21 -3.17 2.32 7.32
CA ILE A 21 -4.18 3.23 6.77
C ILE A 21 -5.19 3.59 7.85
N GLY A 22 -5.69 4.82 7.80
CA GLY A 22 -6.75 5.29 8.67
C GLY A 22 -7.62 6.33 7.97
N GLU A 23 -8.78 6.58 8.51
CA GLU A 23 -9.72 7.56 7.97
C GLU A 23 -10.47 8.28 9.07
N ASN A 24 -10.61 9.59 8.92
CA ASN A 24 -11.57 10.40 9.65
C ASN A 24 -12.63 10.90 8.68
N LEU A 25 -13.88 10.67 9.01
CA LEU A 25 -15.04 11.19 8.29
C LEU A 25 -15.77 12.21 9.16
N GLY A 26 -16.19 13.32 8.55
CA GLY A 26 -16.95 14.35 9.21
C GLY A 26 -18.13 14.85 8.37
N LYS A 27 -19.26 15.10 9.03
CA LYS A 27 -20.40 15.80 8.48
C LYS A 27 -20.67 16.99 9.38
N PHE A 28 -20.50 18.18 8.84
CA PHE A 28 -20.66 19.45 9.55
C PHE A 28 -21.81 20.23 8.94
N ARG A 29 -22.63 20.82 9.76
CA ARG A 29 -23.77 21.63 9.32
C ARG A 29 -23.66 23.04 9.88
N ASN A 30 -23.82 24.03 9.03
CA ASN A 30 -23.87 25.44 9.41
C ASN A 30 -24.94 26.14 8.56
N SER A 31 -25.96 26.71 9.21
CA SER A 31 -27.10 27.36 8.55
C SER A 31 -26.68 28.53 7.65
N THR A 32 -25.54 29.13 7.87
CA THR A 32 -24.98 30.20 7.01
C THR A 32 -24.20 29.66 5.82
N GLY A 33 -23.90 28.35 5.78
CA GLY A 33 -23.02 27.72 4.81
C GLY A 33 -21.55 28.08 4.94
N ALA A 34 -21.17 28.85 5.95
CA ALA A 34 -19.78 29.21 6.22
C ALA A 34 -19.11 28.15 7.11
N PHE A 35 -17.99 27.60 6.64
CA PHE A 35 -17.23 26.58 7.35
C PHE A 35 -15.79 27.05 7.56
N SER A 36 -15.31 26.99 8.79
CA SER A 36 -13.90 27.20 9.10
C SER A 36 -13.16 25.85 9.12
N PRO A 37 -11.97 25.75 8.51
CA PRO A 37 -11.12 24.55 8.67
C PRO A 37 -10.83 24.25 10.15
N MET A 38 -10.76 25.29 10.99
CA MET A 38 -10.51 25.13 12.41
C MET A 38 -11.67 24.42 13.13
N ASP A 39 -12.91 24.70 12.75
CA ASP A 39 -14.09 24.04 13.34
C ASP A 39 -14.09 22.55 13.05
N VAL A 40 -13.68 22.17 11.83
CA VAL A 40 -13.56 20.77 11.41
C VAL A 40 -12.50 20.04 12.23
N ILE A 41 -11.29 20.63 12.32
CA ILE A 41 -10.19 20.05 13.09
C ILE A 41 -10.56 19.96 14.58
N THR A 42 -11.16 21.00 15.14
CA THR A 42 -11.62 21.01 16.54
C THR A 42 -12.64 19.91 16.78
N GLY A 43 -13.62 19.75 15.88
CA GLY A 43 -14.62 18.68 15.97
C GLY A 43 -14.00 17.27 15.96
N TRP A 44 -13.01 17.04 15.12
CA TRP A 44 -12.29 15.77 15.11
C TRP A 44 -11.41 15.58 16.37
N MET A 45 -10.72 16.63 16.83
CA MET A 45 -9.88 16.57 18.03
C MET A 45 -10.67 16.35 19.32
N MET A 46 -11.93 16.76 19.38
CA MET A 46 -12.84 16.49 20.50
C MET A 46 -13.42 15.06 20.51
N SER A 47 -13.28 14.33 19.40
CA SER A 47 -13.73 12.94 19.26
C SER A 47 -12.55 11.98 19.44
N PRO A 48 -12.51 11.14 20.50
CA PRO A 48 -11.35 10.30 20.79
C PRO A 48 -10.86 9.46 19.61
N PRO A 49 -11.71 8.71 18.84
CA PRO A 49 -11.22 7.90 17.74
C PRO A 49 -10.65 8.71 16.57
N HIS A 50 -11.22 9.89 16.30
CA HIS A 50 -10.68 10.76 15.26
C HIS A 50 -9.35 11.40 15.70
N ARG A 51 -9.26 11.79 16.97
CA ARG A 51 -8.02 12.33 17.55
C ARG A 51 -6.90 11.30 17.55
N GLU A 52 -7.19 10.03 17.83
CA GLU A 52 -6.21 8.94 17.77
C GLU A 52 -5.60 8.83 16.37
N ASN A 53 -6.41 8.89 15.31
CA ASN A 53 -5.90 8.90 13.94
C ASN A 53 -5.01 10.13 13.66
N ILE A 54 -5.41 11.32 14.09
CA ILE A 54 -4.65 12.57 13.86
C ILE A 54 -3.29 12.53 14.57
N LEU A 55 -3.24 11.98 15.78
CA LEU A 55 -2.04 11.95 16.62
C LEU A 55 -1.21 10.67 16.45
N ASN A 56 -1.65 9.72 15.60
CA ASN A 56 -0.94 8.46 15.41
C ASN A 56 0.42 8.70 14.71
N PRO A 57 1.56 8.43 15.40
CA PRO A 57 2.89 8.67 14.85
C PRO A 57 3.27 7.70 13.72
N GLU A 58 2.51 6.64 13.49
CA GLU A 58 2.76 5.70 12.40
C GLU A 58 2.37 6.27 11.04
N TYR A 59 1.44 7.21 10.99
CA TYR A 59 1.03 7.81 9.72
C TYR A 59 2.03 8.88 9.26
N THR A 60 2.50 8.74 8.02
CA THR A 60 3.46 9.66 7.40
C THR A 60 2.86 10.51 6.29
N HIS A 61 1.66 10.16 5.84
CA HIS A 61 0.97 10.85 4.74
C HIS A 61 -0.49 11.12 5.10
N LEU A 62 -0.97 12.28 4.67
CA LEU A 62 -2.34 12.74 4.85
C LEU A 62 -2.91 13.21 3.51
N GLY A 63 -4.11 12.73 3.18
CA GLY A 63 -4.96 13.28 2.12
C GLY A 63 -6.23 13.88 2.71
N VAL A 64 -6.66 15.03 2.22
CA VAL A 64 -7.88 15.69 2.67
C VAL A 64 -8.84 15.86 1.50
N GLY A 65 -10.12 15.54 1.73
CA GLY A 65 -11.21 15.76 0.78
C GLY A 65 -12.35 16.53 1.44
N LEU A 66 -12.92 17.49 0.70
CA LEU A 66 -14.05 18.30 1.15
C LEU A 66 -15.13 18.35 0.06
N VAL A 67 -16.38 18.23 0.47
CA VAL A 67 -17.54 18.41 -0.42
C VAL A 67 -18.59 19.25 0.30
N LEU A 68 -19.03 20.32 -0.33
CA LEU A 68 -20.10 21.20 0.14
C LEU A 68 -21.41 20.86 -0.59
N LYS A 69 -22.49 20.72 0.20
CA LYS A 69 -23.85 20.56 -0.34
C LYS A 69 -24.83 21.38 0.50
N GLY A 70 -25.20 22.56 0.00
CA GLY A 70 -26.05 23.49 0.74
C GLY A 70 -25.39 23.95 2.04
N ASP A 71 -26.08 23.78 3.15
CA ASP A 71 -25.63 24.08 4.50
C ASP A 71 -24.76 22.98 5.14
N THR A 72 -24.39 21.97 4.38
CA THR A 72 -23.67 20.79 4.87
C THR A 72 -22.34 20.62 4.17
N MET A 73 -21.27 20.44 4.96
CA MET A 73 -19.95 20.05 4.50
C MET A 73 -19.65 18.61 4.90
N TYR A 74 -19.17 17.83 3.97
CA TYR A 74 -18.58 16.51 4.20
C TYR A 74 -17.07 16.64 4.09
N ALA A 75 -16.37 16.16 5.08
CA ALA A 75 -14.92 16.21 5.15
C ALA A 75 -14.35 14.79 5.38
N THR A 76 -13.22 14.50 4.78
CA THR A 76 -12.46 13.28 5.03
C THR A 76 -10.98 13.57 5.19
N GLN A 77 -10.34 12.87 6.12
CA GLN A 77 -8.90 12.71 6.20
C GLN A 77 -8.58 11.24 5.96
N ASN A 78 -7.67 10.97 5.00
CA ASN A 78 -7.13 9.64 4.75
C ASN A 78 -5.67 9.64 5.16
N PHE A 79 -5.33 8.80 6.11
CA PHE A 79 -3.98 8.63 6.63
C PHE A 79 -3.34 7.38 6.04
N ALA A 80 -2.04 7.42 5.78
CA ALA A 80 -1.31 6.28 5.26
C ALA A 80 0.16 6.29 5.66
N THR A 81 0.73 5.08 5.70
CA THR A 81 2.18 4.85 5.76
C THR A 81 2.59 4.06 4.53
N PRO A 82 2.85 4.72 3.39
CA PRO A 82 3.23 4.03 2.17
C PRO A 82 4.66 3.49 2.23
N ILE A 83 4.87 2.34 1.59
CA ILE A 83 6.19 1.75 1.36
C ILE A 83 6.64 2.05 -0.06
N THR A 84 5.84 1.61 -1.03
CA THR A 84 6.16 1.72 -2.45
C THR A 84 4.91 1.94 -3.28
N LYS A 85 5.12 2.51 -4.48
CA LYS A 85 4.08 2.60 -5.52
C LYS A 85 4.65 2.04 -6.81
N MET A 86 3.97 1.08 -7.42
CA MET A 86 4.34 0.60 -8.75
C MET A 86 4.14 1.71 -9.78
N THR A 87 5.17 1.95 -10.58
CA THR A 87 5.22 2.99 -11.62
C THR A 87 5.15 2.43 -13.03
N SER A 88 5.49 1.14 -13.22
CA SER A 88 5.33 0.46 -14.49
C SER A 88 3.90 -0.04 -14.69
N SER A 89 3.48 -0.12 -15.96
CA SER A 89 2.23 -0.79 -16.31
C SER A 89 2.40 -2.31 -16.24
N LEU A 90 1.36 -3.01 -15.79
CA LEU A 90 1.32 -4.47 -15.88
C LEU A 90 0.97 -4.87 -17.33
N PRO A 91 1.65 -5.88 -17.89
CA PRO A 91 1.22 -6.50 -19.14
C PRO A 91 -0.20 -7.05 -18.99
N LYS A 92 -1.00 -6.98 -20.06
CA LYS A 92 -2.38 -7.54 -20.07
C LYS A 92 -2.42 -9.03 -19.76
N LYS A 93 -1.32 -9.74 -20.07
CA LYS A 93 -1.15 -11.19 -19.83
C LYS A 93 0.24 -11.43 -19.26
N LEU A 94 0.31 -12.10 -18.12
CA LEU A 94 1.53 -12.61 -17.52
C LEU A 94 1.62 -14.11 -17.84
N SER A 95 2.67 -14.52 -18.55
CA SER A 95 2.90 -15.92 -18.90
C SER A 95 3.82 -16.59 -17.88
N THR A 96 3.56 -17.87 -17.60
CA THR A 96 4.52 -18.72 -16.88
C THR A 96 5.83 -18.85 -17.64
N ASP A 97 6.89 -19.24 -16.94
CA ASP A 97 8.25 -19.44 -17.49
C ASP A 97 8.89 -18.18 -18.09
N LYS A 98 8.37 -17.01 -17.69
CA LYS A 98 8.92 -15.70 -18.05
C LYS A 98 9.20 -14.87 -16.80
N THR A 99 10.17 -13.96 -16.97
CA THR A 99 10.49 -12.95 -15.98
C THR A 99 9.99 -11.58 -16.48
N TYR A 100 9.34 -10.84 -15.61
CA TYR A 100 8.83 -9.49 -15.90
C TYR A 100 9.46 -8.49 -14.97
N ARG A 101 9.93 -7.37 -15.52
CA ARG A 101 10.44 -6.25 -14.73
C ARG A 101 9.32 -5.33 -14.31
N LEU A 102 9.22 -5.05 -13.02
CA LEU A 102 8.32 -4.05 -12.48
C LEU A 102 9.10 -2.97 -11.76
N SER A 103 8.78 -1.72 -12.06
CA SER A 103 9.41 -0.53 -11.50
C SER A 103 8.54 0.10 -10.43
N PHE A 104 9.20 0.71 -9.43
CA PHE A 104 8.55 1.27 -8.25
C PHE A 104 9.18 2.60 -7.85
N ALA A 105 8.34 3.49 -7.30
CA ALA A 105 8.78 4.58 -6.47
C ALA A 105 8.85 4.12 -5.01
N TYR A 106 9.91 4.47 -4.31
CA TYR A 106 10.08 4.27 -2.87
C TYR A 106 9.50 5.48 -2.12
N LEU A 107 8.61 5.24 -1.17
CA LEU A 107 7.84 6.29 -0.48
C LEU A 107 8.01 6.25 1.05
N SER A 108 8.68 5.22 1.56
CA SER A 108 8.86 5.06 3.00
C SER A 108 9.92 6.02 3.56
N ALA A 109 9.74 6.43 4.82
CA ALA A 109 10.75 7.14 5.59
C ALA A 109 11.87 6.22 6.13
N GLN A 110 11.70 4.89 6.06
CA GLN A 110 12.74 3.94 6.45
C GLN A 110 13.95 4.01 5.51
N ALA A 111 15.12 3.60 6.00
CA ALA A 111 16.30 3.53 5.15
C ALA A 111 16.09 2.56 3.97
N ALA A 112 16.41 3.01 2.76
CA ALA A 112 16.22 2.23 1.53
C ALA A 112 16.96 0.88 1.56
N THR A 113 18.09 0.81 2.26
CA THR A 113 18.89 -0.42 2.45
C THR A 113 18.17 -1.51 3.24
N LYS A 114 17.13 -1.16 3.98
CA LYS A 114 16.32 -2.11 4.75
C LYS A 114 15.20 -2.72 3.94
N LEU A 115 14.84 -2.11 2.78
CA LEU A 115 13.73 -2.60 1.97
C LEU A 115 13.99 -4.02 1.50
N SER A 116 13.01 -4.89 1.69
CA SER A 116 13.00 -6.27 1.21
C SER A 116 11.78 -6.52 0.30
N ALA A 117 11.95 -7.40 -0.67
CA ALA A 117 10.89 -7.83 -1.58
C ALA A 117 10.77 -9.36 -1.57
N THR A 118 9.55 -9.86 -1.56
CA THR A 118 9.23 -11.29 -1.54
C THR A 118 8.14 -11.59 -2.54
N LEU A 119 8.34 -12.60 -3.37
CA LEU A 119 7.32 -13.15 -4.26
C LEU A 119 6.70 -14.38 -3.61
N ARG A 120 5.42 -14.30 -3.27
CA ARG A 120 4.64 -15.45 -2.80
C ARG A 120 4.11 -16.23 -4.00
N PHE A 121 4.18 -17.57 -3.94
CA PHE A 121 3.77 -18.46 -5.02
C PHE A 121 2.29 -18.85 -4.92
N PRO A 122 1.62 -19.15 -6.07
CA PRO A 122 0.27 -19.72 -6.07
C PRO A 122 0.23 -21.06 -5.33
N ASN A 123 1.23 -21.93 -5.54
CA ASN A 123 1.40 -23.16 -4.80
C ASN A 123 2.30 -22.92 -3.57
N LYS A 124 1.68 -22.98 -2.41
CA LYS A 124 2.34 -22.73 -1.12
C LYS A 124 3.32 -23.83 -0.69
N ASN A 125 3.32 -24.98 -1.35
CA ASN A 125 4.20 -26.10 -1.01
C ASN A 125 5.53 -26.09 -1.77
N ILE A 126 5.68 -25.20 -2.75
CA ILE A 126 6.94 -25.06 -3.50
C ILE A 126 7.99 -24.45 -2.58
N SER A 127 9.13 -25.11 -2.47
CA SER A 127 10.29 -24.63 -1.71
C SER A 127 11.30 -23.97 -2.65
N TYR A 128 11.77 -22.79 -2.27
CA TYR A 128 12.84 -22.06 -2.95
C TYR A 128 14.11 -22.10 -2.10
N LYS A 129 15.19 -22.66 -2.63
CA LYS A 129 16.48 -22.73 -1.94
C LYS A 129 17.15 -21.35 -1.94
N ILE A 130 17.38 -20.77 -0.77
CA ILE A 130 18.07 -19.48 -0.60
C ILE A 130 19.58 -19.72 -0.47
N SER A 131 19.96 -20.73 0.34
CA SER A 131 21.33 -21.18 0.55
C SER A 131 21.35 -22.70 0.75
N GLU A 132 22.51 -23.27 1.08
CA GLU A 132 22.58 -24.71 1.41
C GLU A 132 21.78 -25.09 2.63
N GLU A 133 21.68 -24.18 3.61
CA GLU A 133 21.02 -24.40 4.90
C GLU A 133 19.64 -23.77 5.00
N GLN A 134 19.26 -22.91 4.04
CA GLN A 134 18.02 -22.12 4.13
C GLN A 134 17.16 -22.28 2.89
N ALA A 135 15.87 -22.49 3.11
CA ALA A 135 14.85 -22.49 2.08
C ALA A 135 13.63 -21.70 2.52
N MET A 136 12.96 -21.05 1.57
CA MET A 136 11.68 -20.39 1.77
C MET A 136 10.57 -21.22 1.15
N VAL A 137 9.53 -21.54 1.91
CA VAL A 137 8.38 -22.31 1.43
C VAL A 137 7.27 -21.37 0.97
N GLY A 138 6.71 -21.65 -0.19
CA GLY A 138 5.61 -20.88 -0.81
C GLY A 138 6.00 -19.49 -1.29
N GLY A 139 7.28 -19.26 -1.58
CA GLY A 139 7.77 -18.00 -2.10
C GLY A 139 9.27 -17.94 -2.25
N GLN A 140 9.77 -16.79 -2.67
CA GLN A 140 11.20 -16.48 -2.77
C GLN A 140 11.48 -15.02 -2.48
N PRO A 141 12.66 -14.67 -1.91
CA PRO A 141 13.12 -13.30 -1.87
C PRO A 141 13.44 -12.82 -3.28
N LEU A 142 13.22 -11.52 -3.53
CA LEU A 142 13.58 -10.89 -4.79
C LEU A 142 14.66 -9.83 -4.57
N PRO A 143 15.72 -9.82 -5.39
CA PRO A 143 16.70 -8.74 -5.37
C PRO A 143 16.05 -7.41 -5.78
N ILE A 144 16.30 -6.36 -5.00
CA ILE A 144 15.90 -4.99 -5.31
C ILE A 144 17.05 -4.32 -6.07
N ARG A 145 16.75 -3.72 -7.22
CA ARG A 145 17.71 -3.01 -8.06
C ARG A 145 17.37 -1.53 -8.09
N TRP A 146 18.12 -0.74 -7.32
CA TRP A 146 17.96 0.70 -7.24
C TRP A 146 18.42 1.40 -8.51
N THR A 147 17.62 2.32 -9.03
CA THR A 147 17.94 3.19 -10.19
C THR A 147 18.17 4.63 -9.77
N SER A 148 17.68 5.01 -8.58
CA SER A 148 17.93 6.28 -7.91
C SER A 148 17.71 6.11 -6.40
N GLN A 149 17.80 7.20 -5.63
CA GLN A 149 17.50 7.17 -4.18
C GLN A 149 16.05 6.85 -3.86
N THR A 150 15.14 7.08 -4.81
CA THR A 150 13.68 6.93 -4.61
C THR A 150 13.02 6.04 -5.66
N ALA A 151 13.80 5.36 -6.50
CA ALA A 151 13.26 4.50 -7.54
C ALA A 151 14.06 3.20 -7.65
N PHE A 152 13.35 2.10 -7.87
CA PHE A 152 13.95 0.77 -8.02
C PHE A 152 13.08 -0.10 -8.93
N TYR A 153 13.61 -1.26 -9.30
CA TYR A 153 12.85 -2.31 -9.94
C TYR A 153 13.12 -3.67 -9.29
N VAL A 154 12.21 -4.60 -9.53
CA VAL A 154 12.38 -6.02 -9.24
C VAL A 154 12.07 -6.83 -10.50
N ASP A 155 12.83 -7.88 -10.72
CA ASP A 155 12.58 -8.85 -11.79
C ASP A 155 11.80 -10.01 -11.17
N ILE A 156 10.61 -10.30 -11.69
CA ILE A 156 9.64 -11.24 -11.13
C ILE A 156 9.58 -12.48 -12.02
N PRO A 157 10.16 -13.60 -11.59
CA PRO A 157 10.11 -14.86 -12.31
C PRO A 157 8.79 -15.61 -12.01
N PHE A 158 8.00 -15.91 -13.03
CA PHE A 158 6.79 -16.71 -12.91
C PHE A 158 7.08 -18.20 -13.14
N LEU A 159 7.96 -18.79 -12.30
CA LEU A 159 8.46 -20.17 -12.47
C LEU A 159 7.72 -21.21 -11.63
N ALA A 160 6.78 -20.79 -10.79
CA ALA A 160 6.04 -21.68 -9.88
C ALA A 160 4.64 -22.05 -10.42
N GLY A 161 4.47 -22.07 -11.74
CA GLY A 161 3.23 -22.46 -12.42
C GLY A 161 2.20 -21.33 -12.55
N LYS A 162 1.01 -21.68 -13.05
CA LYS A 162 -0.11 -20.75 -13.23
C LYS A 162 -0.78 -20.41 -11.89
N GLY A 163 -1.35 -19.23 -11.81
CA GLY A 163 -2.14 -18.77 -10.64
C GLY A 163 -1.74 -17.40 -10.14
N ASP A 164 -2.21 -17.08 -8.93
CA ASP A 164 -2.01 -15.79 -8.31
C ASP A 164 -0.72 -15.77 -7.48
N TYR A 165 0.25 -15.05 -7.98
CA TYR A 165 1.44 -14.66 -7.22
C TYR A 165 1.13 -13.40 -6.43
N LYS A 166 1.78 -13.22 -5.28
CA LYS A 166 1.67 -11.96 -4.52
C LYS A 166 3.08 -11.38 -4.32
N LEU A 167 3.30 -10.18 -4.87
CA LEU A 167 4.51 -9.41 -4.64
C LEU A 167 4.34 -8.58 -3.37
N CYS A 168 5.10 -8.92 -2.34
CA CYS A 168 5.09 -8.27 -1.04
C CYS A 168 6.38 -7.50 -0.80
N PHE A 169 6.30 -6.40 -0.07
CA PHE A 169 7.47 -5.65 0.40
C PHE A 169 7.47 -5.59 1.93
N GLY A 170 8.64 -5.34 2.50
CA GLY A 170 8.84 -5.18 3.93
C GLY A 170 10.22 -4.64 4.23
N PHE A 171 10.71 -4.90 5.43
CA PHE A 171 12.01 -4.39 5.88
C PHE A 171 12.79 -5.50 6.61
N ASP A 172 14.12 -5.40 6.55
CA ASP A 172 15.06 -6.26 7.26
C ASP A 172 14.81 -7.77 7.00
N GLY A 173 14.51 -8.13 5.73
CA GLY A 173 14.22 -9.51 5.31
C GLY A 173 12.79 -9.98 5.57
N GLY A 174 11.99 -9.24 6.35
CA GLY A 174 10.56 -9.48 6.53
C GLY A 174 9.72 -8.95 5.37
N TYR A 175 8.41 -9.25 5.39
CA TYR A 175 7.44 -8.68 4.45
C TYR A 175 6.07 -8.52 5.10
N PHE A 176 5.34 -7.52 4.63
CA PHE A 176 3.93 -7.36 4.97
C PHE A 176 3.09 -8.28 4.07
N PRO A 177 2.06 -8.94 4.61
CA PRO A 177 1.25 -9.91 3.86
C PRO A 177 0.42 -9.27 2.74
N GLU A 178 0.11 -7.99 2.88
CA GLU A 178 -0.55 -7.22 1.83
C GLU A 178 0.44 -6.93 0.70
N GLY A 179 0.03 -7.28 -0.53
CA GLY A 179 0.90 -7.17 -1.70
C GLY A 179 0.13 -6.98 -3.00
N ILE A 180 0.86 -6.81 -4.09
CA ILE A 180 0.29 -6.72 -5.44
C ILE A 180 0.04 -8.14 -5.95
N THR A 181 -1.21 -8.44 -6.30
CA THR A 181 -1.57 -9.72 -6.92
C THR A 181 -1.25 -9.69 -8.40
N LEU A 182 -0.50 -10.69 -8.86
CA LEU A 182 -0.03 -10.87 -10.23
C LEU A 182 -0.50 -12.23 -10.73
N ARG A 183 -1.45 -12.26 -11.68
CA ARG A 183 -2.02 -13.52 -12.19
C ARG A 183 -1.27 -14.01 -13.41
N ALA A 184 -0.55 -15.13 -13.25
CA ALA A 184 0.09 -15.86 -14.35
C ALA A 184 -0.87 -16.88 -14.99
N GLN A 185 -0.86 -16.97 -16.35
CA GLN A 185 -1.77 -17.80 -17.15
C GLN A 185 -1.01 -18.75 -18.05
#